data_6971bb17c6083f27a7014f5885466173
#
_entry.id   6971bb17c6083f27a7014f5885466173
#
_cell.length_a   1.000
_cell.length_b   1.000
_cell.length_c   1.000
_cell.angle_alpha   90.00
_cell.angle_beta   90.00
_cell.angle_gamma   90.00
#
_symmetry.space_group_name_H-M   'P 1'
#
loop_
_entity.id
_entity.type
_entity.pdbx_description
1 polymer ?
#
loop_
_entity_poly.entity_id
_entity_poly.type
_entity_poly.pdbx_seq_one_letter_code
_entity_poly.pdbx_strand_id
1 'polypeptide(L)'
;GGMGTSGLLNAWCPFTDGEKIIYKGIAERVFSESKKGVPHIHYDNWVPINGEYLKVVYDDLVTSEGVSVLFFTTMAAVEMKRKGVVDAIVVANKAGLSTYKAKVYIDCTGDGDLAAWAGADFVIGDESGSVQEGTLCFTLSNVDPYEFSLIGNVHTNRKDGPIHSIYGNPKYPLVKDKHMNDKLIGPGILGFNAGHVTVDSTDPVSYTHLPSPR
;
A
#
# COMPACT_ATOMS: atom_id res chain seq x y z
N GLY A 1 0.93 -2.43 6.97
CA GLY A 1 -0.38 -2.01 6.52
C GLY A 1 -0.83 -2.66 5.22
N GLY A 2 -2.06 -2.35 4.85
CA GLY A 2 -2.76 -2.98 3.73
C GLY A 2 -2.06 -2.85 2.38
N MET A 3 -1.41 -1.74 2.09
CA MET A 3 -0.75 -1.51 0.80
C MET A 3 0.39 -2.51 0.53
N GLY A 4 1.24 -2.79 1.50
CA GLY A 4 2.35 -3.74 1.34
C GLY A 4 1.94 -5.21 1.41
N THR A 5 0.71 -5.52 1.75
CA THR A 5 0.16 -6.87 1.85
C THR A 5 -0.90 -7.12 0.79
N SER A 6 -2.18 -6.92 1.09
CA SER A 6 -3.29 -7.14 0.13
C SER A 6 -3.36 -6.11 -0.99
N GLY A 7 -2.81 -4.92 -0.81
CA GLY A 7 -2.73 -3.88 -1.85
C GLY A 7 -1.65 -4.13 -2.91
N LEU A 8 -0.80 -5.16 -2.73
CA LEU A 8 0.23 -5.60 -3.67
C LEU A 8 1.27 -4.53 -4.04
N LEU A 9 1.47 -3.51 -3.20
CA LEU A 9 2.57 -2.57 -3.40
C LEU A 9 3.89 -3.33 -3.38
N ASN A 10 4.69 -3.15 -4.41
CA ASN A 10 5.83 -4.01 -4.73
C ASN A 10 7.18 -3.51 -4.19
N ALA A 11 7.23 -2.34 -3.56
CA ALA A 11 8.49 -1.78 -3.09
C ALA A 11 8.35 -0.87 -1.88
N TRP A 12 9.37 -0.90 -1.01
CA TRP A 12 9.66 0.12 -0.01
C TRP A 12 10.37 1.30 -0.65
N CYS A 13 9.92 2.54 -0.39
CA CYS A 13 10.60 3.74 -0.86
C CYS A 13 10.17 5.01 -0.11
N PRO A 14 11.03 6.01 0.02
CA PRO A 14 12.45 5.86 0.33
C PRO A 14 12.63 5.55 1.82
N PHE A 15 13.63 4.75 2.14
CA PHE A 15 14.00 4.43 3.54
C PHE A 15 15.22 5.21 4.00
N THR A 16 15.82 6.00 3.13
CA THR A 16 17.02 6.77 3.42
C THR A 16 16.86 8.20 2.96
N ASP A 17 17.67 9.09 3.55
CA ASP A 17 17.89 10.46 3.07
C ASP A 17 19.05 10.54 2.07
N GLY A 18 19.57 9.39 1.62
CA GLY A 18 20.76 9.26 0.77
C GLY A 18 22.03 8.88 1.55
N GLU A 19 22.07 9.11 2.85
CA GLU A 19 23.22 8.82 3.72
C GLU A 19 22.91 7.75 4.76
N LYS A 20 21.71 7.78 5.34
CA LYS A 20 21.33 6.87 6.44
C LYS A 20 19.87 6.43 6.35
N ILE A 21 19.57 5.30 6.96
CA ILE A 21 18.18 4.85 7.17
C ILE A 21 17.50 5.80 8.15
N ILE A 22 16.41 6.44 7.72
CA ILE A 22 15.65 7.42 8.51
C ILE A 22 14.55 6.78 9.37
N TYR A 23 14.15 5.55 9.06
CA TYR A 23 13.17 4.79 9.85
C TYR A 23 13.87 3.90 10.86
N LYS A 24 13.48 4.02 12.13
CA LYS A 24 14.07 3.29 13.25
C LYS A 24 13.03 2.50 14.03
N GLY A 25 13.50 1.68 14.96
CA GLY A 25 12.66 0.89 15.84
C GLY A 25 11.87 -0.20 15.11
N ILE A 26 10.55 -0.25 15.31
CA ILE A 26 9.68 -1.27 14.71
C ILE A 26 9.74 -1.23 13.18
N ALA A 27 9.78 -0.06 12.58
CA ALA A 27 9.86 0.07 11.12
C ALA A 27 11.14 -0.53 10.55
N GLU A 28 12.28 -0.28 11.21
CA GLU A 28 13.57 -0.87 10.84
C GLU A 28 13.58 -2.40 10.99
N ARG A 29 12.96 -2.93 12.07
CA ARG A 29 12.80 -4.37 12.31
C ARG A 29 11.97 -5.00 11.19
N VAL A 30 10.78 -4.46 10.90
CA VAL A 30 9.91 -4.95 9.82
C VAL A 30 10.62 -4.91 8.47
N PHE A 31 11.28 -3.82 8.15
CA PHE A 31 12.05 -3.68 6.91
C PHE A 31 13.15 -4.73 6.79
N SER A 32 13.96 -4.90 7.85
CA SER A 32 15.07 -5.85 7.86
C SER A 32 14.60 -7.30 7.73
N GLU A 33 13.51 -7.67 8.43
CA GLU A 33 12.92 -8.98 8.34
C GLU A 33 12.29 -9.23 6.96
N SER A 34 11.54 -8.27 6.42
CA SER A 34 10.86 -8.42 5.13
C SER A 34 11.81 -8.65 3.96
N LYS A 35 13.04 -8.13 4.03
CA LYS A 35 14.07 -8.34 3.00
C LYS A 35 14.48 -9.80 2.84
N LYS A 36 14.30 -10.63 3.85
CA LYS A 36 14.60 -12.07 3.77
C LYS A 36 13.69 -12.82 2.79
N GLY A 37 12.52 -12.28 2.51
CA GLY A 37 11.53 -12.87 1.60
C GLY A 37 11.72 -12.49 0.13
N VAL A 38 12.75 -11.71 -0.22
CA VAL A 38 12.97 -11.24 -1.59
C VAL A 38 14.33 -11.65 -2.12
N PRO A 39 14.50 -11.76 -3.45
CA PRO A 39 15.81 -12.06 -4.05
C PRO A 39 16.87 -11.04 -3.64
N HIS A 40 18.10 -11.53 -3.43
CA HIS A 40 19.24 -10.67 -3.17
C HIS A 40 19.68 -9.96 -4.46
N ILE A 41 19.07 -8.82 -4.72
CA ILE A 41 19.47 -7.90 -5.79
C ILE A 41 20.13 -6.69 -5.12
N HIS A 42 21.04 -6.03 -5.83
CA HIS A 42 21.60 -4.78 -5.33
C HIS A 42 20.51 -3.71 -5.28
N TYR A 43 20.17 -3.25 -4.07
CA TYR A 43 19.08 -2.30 -3.86
C TYR A 43 19.67 -0.91 -3.59
N ASP A 44 19.15 0.03 -4.33
CA ASP A 44 19.17 1.45 -3.98
C ASP A 44 18.02 1.77 -2.99
N ASN A 45 17.38 2.91 -3.14
CA ASN A 45 16.28 3.34 -2.27
C ASN A 45 14.92 2.63 -2.51
N TRP A 46 14.85 1.68 -3.45
CA TRP A 46 13.61 1.01 -3.84
C TRP A 46 13.72 -0.50 -3.61
N VAL A 47 13.47 -0.91 -2.38
CA VAL A 47 13.61 -2.32 -1.96
C VAL A 47 12.32 -3.08 -2.23
N PRO A 48 12.37 -4.23 -2.96
CA PRO A 48 11.18 -5.02 -3.23
C PRO A 48 10.46 -5.50 -1.98
N ILE A 49 9.14 -5.66 -2.10
CA ILE A 49 8.28 -6.28 -1.08
C ILE A 49 7.71 -7.57 -1.63
N ASN A 50 7.93 -8.67 -0.94
CA ASN A 50 7.11 -9.86 -1.06
C ASN A 50 5.95 -9.74 -0.07
N GLY A 51 4.75 -9.43 -0.55
CA GLY A 51 3.59 -9.18 0.31
C GLY A 51 3.18 -10.38 1.15
N GLU A 52 3.35 -11.61 0.63
CA GLU A 52 3.01 -12.82 1.38
C GLU A 52 3.99 -13.06 2.53
N TYR A 53 5.28 -12.85 2.27
CA TYR A 53 6.28 -12.93 3.32
C TYR A 53 6.13 -11.81 4.36
N LEU A 54 5.78 -10.61 3.92
CA LEU A 54 5.54 -9.48 4.84
C LEU A 54 4.37 -9.75 5.79
N LYS A 55 3.33 -10.49 5.36
CA LYS A 55 2.25 -10.93 6.26
C LYS A 55 2.79 -11.79 7.40
N VAL A 56 3.69 -12.74 7.09
CA VAL A 56 4.35 -13.58 8.11
C VAL A 56 5.16 -12.73 9.08
N VAL A 57 5.91 -11.75 8.58
CA VAL A 57 6.68 -10.82 9.44
C VAL A 57 5.77 -10.05 10.40
N TYR A 58 4.61 -9.59 9.92
CA TYR A 58 3.65 -8.91 10.78
C TYR A 58 3.00 -9.84 11.80
N ASP A 59 2.63 -11.06 11.40
CA ASP A 59 2.06 -12.05 12.32
C ASP A 59 3.04 -12.42 13.42
N ASP A 60 4.31 -12.67 13.09
CA ASP A 60 5.36 -12.94 14.06
C ASP A 60 5.58 -11.76 15.02
N LEU A 61 5.57 -10.54 14.48
CA LEU A 61 5.76 -9.34 15.28
C LEU A 61 4.64 -9.16 16.31
N VAL A 62 3.38 -9.22 15.87
CA VAL A 62 2.24 -8.96 16.76
C VAL A 62 2.03 -10.08 17.77
N THR A 63 2.25 -11.34 17.38
CA THR A 63 2.11 -12.48 18.28
C THR A 63 3.23 -12.54 19.32
N SER A 64 4.47 -12.21 18.95
CA SER A 64 5.59 -12.16 19.89
C SER A 64 5.42 -11.08 20.97
N GLU A 65 4.70 -10.02 20.67
CA GLU A 65 4.40 -8.93 21.60
C GLU A 65 3.07 -9.12 22.35
N GLY A 66 2.38 -10.24 22.15
CA GLY A 66 1.12 -10.55 22.80
C GLY A 66 -0.06 -9.66 22.37
N VAL A 67 -0.01 -9.10 21.17
CA VAL A 67 -1.07 -8.24 20.64
C VAL A 67 -2.23 -9.07 20.15
N SER A 68 -3.46 -8.70 20.55
CA SER A 68 -4.69 -9.27 20.00
C SER A 68 -5.05 -8.59 18.68
N VAL A 69 -5.17 -9.37 17.61
CA VAL A 69 -5.50 -8.88 16.28
C VAL A 69 -6.91 -9.29 15.88
N LEU A 70 -7.68 -8.35 15.32
CA LEU A 70 -9.00 -8.61 14.74
C LEU A 70 -8.92 -8.43 13.23
N PHE A 71 -8.88 -9.54 12.50
CA PHE A 71 -8.95 -9.54 11.05
C PHE A 71 -10.39 -9.40 10.54
N PHE A 72 -10.54 -8.98 9.29
CA PHE A 72 -11.84 -8.79 8.63
C PHE A 72 -12.80 -7.93 9.45
N THR A 73 -12.26 -6.92 10.11
CA THR A 73 -12.97 -6.03 11.03
C THR A 73 -12.71 -4.59 10.62
N THR A 74 -13.79 -3.86 10.37
CA THR A 74 -13.74 -2.46 9.94
C THR A 74 -14.29 -1.57 11.03
N MET A 75 -13.70 -0.42 11.27
CA MET A 75 -14.27 0.60 12.12
C MET A 75 -15.55 1.14 11.48
N ALA A 76 -16.63 1.19 12.25
CA ALA A 76 -17.95 1.60 11.78
C ALA A 76 -18.42 2.92 12.41
N ALA A 77 -17.95 3.26 13.60
CA ALA A 77 -18.25 4.52 14.26
C ALA A 77 -17.26 4.81 15.39
N VAL A 78 -17.26 6.06 15.84
CA VAL A 78 -16.54 6.52 17.03
C VAL A 78 -17.57 7.09 18.02
N GLU A 79 -17.56 6.57 19.24
CA GLU A 79 -18.38 7.10 20.34
C GLU A 79 -17.57 8.12 21.12
N MET A 80 -18.12 9.30 21.31
CA MET A 80 -17.46 10.39 22.01
C MET A 80 -18.02 10.54 23.43
N LYS A 81 -17.16 10.53 24.42
CA LYS A 81 -17.54 10.89 25.79
C LYS A 81 -17.90 12.38 25.92
N ARG A 82 -17.16 13.22 25.21
CA ARG A 82 -17.35 14.67 25.04
C ARG A 82 -16.46 15.11 23.88
N LYS A 83 -16.64 16.34 23.40
CA LYS A 83 -15.80 16.90 22.33
C LYS A 83 -14.30 16.68 22.61
N GLY A 84 -13.60 16.08 21.65
CA GLY A 84 -12.17 15.79 21.72
C GLY A 84 -11.76 14.59 22.62
N VAL A 85 -12.73 13.81 23.13
CA VAL A 85 -12.44 12.65 23.98
C VAL A 85 -13.21 11.43 23.48
N VAL A 86 -12.52 10.49 22.89
CA VAL A 86 -13.08 9.21 22.44
C VAL A 86 -13.43 8.35 23.65
N ASP A 87 -14.65 7.82 23.72
CA ASP A 87 -15.08 6.85 24.71
C ASP A 87 -14.88 5.42 24.22
N ALA A 88 -15.27 5.17 22.96
CA ALA A 88 -15.17 3.85 22.35
C ALA A 88 -15.08 3.95 20.83
N ILE A 89 -14.64 2.85 20.21
CA ILE A 89 -14.81 2.60 18.79
C ILE A 89 -15.83 1.49 18.58
N VAL A 90 -16.68 1.63 17.58
CA VAL A 90 -17.58 0.58 17.12
C VAL A 90 -16.98 -0.04 15.88
N VAL A 91 -16.90 -1.35 15.87
CA VAL A 91 -16.37 -2.12 14.73
C VAL A 91 -17.43 -3.06 14.18
N ALA A 92 -17.35 -3.33 12.89
CA ALA A 92 -18.21 -4.26 12.16
C ALA A 92 -17.40 -5.43 11.63
N ASN A 93 -17.88 -6.64 11.81
CA ASN A 93 -17.37 -7.85 11.20
C ASN A 93 -18.49 -8.88 11.00
N LYS A 94 -18.16 -10.10 10.60
CA LYS A 94 -19.17 -11.13 10.35
C LYS A 94 -20.02 -11.49 11.58
N ALA A 95 -19.53 -11.26 12.80
CA ALA A 95 -20.29 -11.47 14.03
C ALA A 95 -21.25 -10.31 14.36
N GLY A 96 -21.23 -9.24 13.59
CA GLY A 96 -22.05 -8.04 13.80
C GLY A 96 -21.23 -6.86 14.31
N LEU A 97 -21.88 -5.97 15.06
CA LEU A 97 -21.24 -4.80 15.65
C LEU A 97 -20.73 -5.10 17.05
N SER A 98 -19.55 -4.61 17.35
CA SER A 98 -18.93 -4.70 18.68
C SER A 98 -18.29 -3.38 19.06
N THR A 99 -18.30 -3.07 20.36
CA THR A 99 -17.71 -1.83 20.89
C THR A 99 -16.46 -2.15 21.69
N TYR A 100 -15.39 -1.41 21.43
CA TYR A 100 -14.11 -1.53 22.12
C TYR A 100 -13.74 -0.25 22.84
N LYS A 101 -13.36 -0.38 24.11
CA LYS A 101 -12.87 0.72 24.94
C LYS A 101 -11.39 0.55 25.24
N ALA A 102 -10.65 1.64 25.18
CA ALA A 102 -9.24 1.66 25.49
C ALA A 102 -8.85 2.93 26.28
N LYS A 103 -7.68 2.90 26.88
CA LYS A 103 -7.11 4.09 27.54
C LYS A 103 -6.53 5.08 26.52
N VAL A 104 -6.02 4.54 25.39
CA VAL A 104 -5.42 5.30 24.29
C VAL A 104 -5.90 4.69 23.00
N TYR A 105 -6.23 5.53 22.04
CA TYR A 105 -6.56 5.17 20.67
C TYR A 105 -5.50 5.71 19.74
N ILE A 106 -4.99 4.87 18.84
CA ILE A 106 -3.98 5.24 17.85
C ILE A 106 -4.59 4.99 16.48
N ASP A 107 -4.72 6.06 15.70
CA ASP A 107 -5.22 5.98 14.34
C ASP A 107 -4.10 5.51 13.38
N CYS A 108 -4.27 4.32 12.84
CA CYS A 108 -3.45 3.75 11.78
C CYS A 108 -4.30 3.34 10.58
N THR A 109 -5.48 3.94 10.41
CA THR A 109 -6.29 3.82 9.21
C THR A 109 -5.57 4.49 8.02
N GLY A 110 -5.95 4.14 6.80
CA GLY A 110 -5.31 4.71 5.61
C GLY A 110 -5.57 6.20 5.46
N ASP A 111 -6.76 6.65 5.89
CA ASP A 111 -7.26 8.00 5.62
C ASP A 111 -7.51 8.82 6.90
N GLY A 112 -7.08 8.34 8.06
CA GLY A 112 -7.28 9.06 9.33
C GLY A 112 -8.73 9.04 9.82
N ASP A 113 -9.46 7.97 9.53
CA ASP A 113 -10.91 7.85 9.80
C ASP A 113 -11.24 8.04 11.28
N LEU A 114 -10.44 7.45 12.17
CA LEU A 114 -10.65 7.59 13.61
C LEU A 114 -10.52 9.04 14.06
N ALA A 115 -9.50 9.74 13.60
CA ALA A 115 -9.26 11.14 13.95
C ALA A 115 -10.35 12.04 13.39
N ALA A 116 -10.72 11.85 12.11
CA ALA A 116 -11.77 12.61 11.44
C ALA A 116 -13.14 12.42 12.13
N TRP A 117 -13.52 11.17 12.41
CA TRP A 117 -14.80 10.87 13.07
C TRP A 117 -14.80 11.27 14.55
N ALA A 118 -13.64 11.39 15.17
CA ALA A 118 -13.49 11.98 16.50
C ALA A 118 -13.56 13.51 16.50
N GLY A 119 -13.68 14.15 15.34
CA GLY A 119 -13.84 15.59 15.18
C GLY A 119 -12.53 16.35 15.16
N ALA A 120 -11.43 15.72 14.78
CA ALA A 120 -10.19 16.43 14.47
C ALA A 120 -10.32 17.20 13.14
N ASP A 121 -9.69 18.35 13.07
CA ASP A 121 -9.60 19.10 11.81
C ASP A 121 -8.70 18.34 10.82
N PHE A 122 -9.11 18.31 9.58
CA PHE A 122 -8.33 17.67 8.50
C PHE A 122 -8.53 18.41 7.18
N VAL A 123 -7.65 18.15 6.23
CA VAL A 123 -7.75 18.61 4.86
C VAL A 123 -7.79 17.42 3.92
N ILE A 124 -8.48 17.55 2.79
CA ILE A 124 -8.53 16.54 1.73
C ILE A 124 -7.84 17.12 0.50
N GLY A 125 -6.80 16.41 0.03
CA GLY A 125 -6.05 16.83 -1.15
C GLY A 125 -5.15 18.04 -0.91
N ASP A 126 -4.67 18.59 -2.01
CA ASP A 126 -3.91 19.84 -2.06
C ASP A 126 -4.81 21.08 -2.10
N GLU A 127 -4.23 22.26 -2.35
CA GLU A 127 -4.96 23.54 -2.45
C GLU A 127 -6.01 23.55 -3.57
N SER A 128 -5.89 22.69 -4.58
CA SER A 128 -6.86 22.49 -5.65
C SER A 128 -7.93 21.44 -5.34
N GLY A 129 -7.79 20.74 -4.21
CA GLY A 129 -8.62 19.60 -3.83
C GLY A 129 -8.20 18.27 -4.49
N SER A 130 -7.07 18.24 -5.18
CA SER A 130 -6.58 17.02 -5.82
C SER A 130 -6.01 16.07 -4.77
N VAL A 131 -6.49 14.82 -4.78
CA VAL A 131 -5.97 13.73 -3.94
C VAL A 131 -4.96 12.89 -4.72
N GLN A 132 -4.21 12.06 -3.98
CA GLN A 132 -3.29 11.12 -4.61
C GLN A 132 -4.06 10.15 -5.52
N GLU A 133 -3.54 9.94 -6.72
CA GLU A 133 -4.12 8.99 -7.67
C GLU A 133 -4.12 7.56 -7.12
N GLY A 134 -5.19 6.83 -7.41
CA GLY A 134 -5.30 5.42 -7.11
C GLY A 134 -4.48 4.58 -8.09
N THR A 135 -3.99 3.44 -7.63
CA THR A 135 -3.24 2.49 -8.47
C THR A 135 -3.71 1.07 -8.21
N LEU A 136 -3.97 0.33 -9.28
CA LEU A 136 -4.25 -1.10 -9.20
C LEU A 136 -2.94 -1.87 -9.36
N CYS A 137 -2.29 -2.19 -8.24
CA CYS A 137 -1.11 -3.03 -8.25
C CYS A 137 -1.48 -4.48 -8.61
N PHE A 138 -0.57 -5.17 -9.30
CA PHE A 138 -0.76 -6.57 -9.66
C PHE A 138 0.58 -7.32 -9.70
N THR A 139 0.51 -8.64 -9.78
CA THR A 139 1.69 -9.51 -9.91
C THR A 139 1.57 -10.43 -11.10
N LEU A 140 2.70 -10.72 -11.73
CA LEU A 140 2.86 -11.77 -12.73
C LEU A 140 3.72 -12.89 -12.15
N SER A 141 3.30 -14.13 -12.37
CA SER A 141 4.07 -15.32 -12.05
C SER A 141 4.61 -15.99 -13.33
N ASN A 142 5.49 -16.95 -13.14
CA ASN A 142 6.15 -17.66 -14.24
C ASN A 142 6.97 -16.73 -15.17
N VAL A 143 7.54 -15.68 -14.59
CA VAL A 143 8.50 -14.81 -15.28
C VAL A 143 9.86 -15.48 -15.24
N ASP A 144 10.53 -15.56 -16.40
CA ASP A 144 11.92 -16.02 -16.46
C ASP A 144 12.83 -14.90 -15.92
N PRO A 145 13.50 -15.11 -14.77
CA PRO A 145 14.34 -14.07 -14.18
C PRO A 145 15.57 -13.73 -15.05
N TYR A 146 16.07 -14.69 -15.81
CA TYR A 146 17.20 -14.47 -16.71
C TYR A 146 16.79 -13.60 -17.89
N GLU A 147 15.73 -13.95 -18.59
CA GLU A 147 15.19 -13.13 -19.69
C GLU A 147 14.82 -11.73 -19.20
N PHE A 148 14.16 -11.63 -18.03
CA PHE A 148 13.85 -10.33 -17.42
C PHE A 148 15.12 -9.51 -17.15
N SER A 149 16.21 -10.15 -16.71
CA SER A 149 17.50 -9.45 -16.46
C SER A 149 18.13 -8.90 -17.75
N LEU A 150 17.92 -9.57 -18.90
CA LEU A 150 18.41 -9.13 -20.19
C LEU A 150 17.62 -7.94 -20.74
N ILE A 151 16.31 -7.96 -20.56
CA ILE A 151 15.43 -6.86 -20.97
C ILE A 151 15.65 -5.63 -20.08
N GLY A 152 16.05 -5.85 -18.83
CA GLY A 152 16.10 -4.86 -17.79
C GLY A 152 14.72 -4.50 -17.28
N ASN A 153 14.64 -3.55 -16.33
CA ASN A 153 13.35 -3.14 -15.79
C ASN A 153 12.49 -2.44 -16.85
N VAL A 154 11.17 -2.53 -16.70
CA VAL A 154 10.20 -1.85 -17.55
C VAL A 154 9.74 -0.52 -16.95
N HIS A 155 10.46 -0.02 -15.96
CA HIS A 155 10.17 1.20 -15.23
C HIS A 155 10.06 2.42 -16.16
N THR A 156 9.20 3.36 -15.78
CA THR A 156 8.95 4.64 -16.50
C THR A 156 10.23 5.41 -16.85
N ASN A 157 11.25 5.35 -16.00
CA ASN A 157 12.52 6.07 -16.22
C ASN A 157 13.33 5.52 -17.40
N ARG A 158 13.00 4.35 -17.89
CA ARG A 158 13.66 3.75 -19.05
C ARG A 158 13.05 4.32 -20.33
N LYS A 159 13.80 5.19 -21.02
CA LYS A 159 13.33 5.94 -22.21
C LYS A 159 12.88 5.05 -23.38
N ASP A 160 13.46 3.87 -23.54
CA ASP A 160 13.12 2.86 -24.54
C ASP A 160 12.19 1.75 -23.97
N GLY A 161 11.67 1.94 -22.78
CA GLY A 161 10.80 0.98 -22.13
C GLY A 161 9.44 0.83 -22.81
N PRO A 162 8.75 -0.32 -22.62
CA PRO A 162 7.50 -0.64 -23.31
C PRO A 162 6.41 0.40 -23.11
N ILE A 163 6.35 1.03 -21.93
CA ILE A 163 5.32 2.04 -21.63
C ILE A 163 5.33 3.20 -22.60
N HIS A 164 6.51 3.59 -23.11
CA HIS A 164 6.63 4.70 -24.06
C HIS A 164 6.07 4.37 -25.44
N SER A 165 5.96 3.09 -25.80
CA SER A 165 5.37 2.64 -27.06
C SER A 165 3.85 2.46 -27.00
N ILE A 166 3.29 2.29 -25.81
CA ILE A 166 1.86 2.08 -25.61
C ILE A 166 1.12 3.34 -25.15
N TYR A 167 1.79 4.24 -24.42
CA TYR A 167 1.20 5.50 -24.00
C TYR A 167 0.84 6.39 -25.19
N GLY A 168 -0.43 6.83 -25.23
CA GLY A 168 -0.96 7.62 -26.35
C GLY A 168 -1.26 6.82 -27.61
N ASN A 169 -1.06 5.51 -27.61
CA ASN A 169 -1.39 4.65 -28.73
C ASN A 169 -2.90 4.30 -28.72
N PRO A 170 -3.64 4.56 -29.81
CA PRO A 170 -5.08 4.30 -29.87
C PRO A 170 -5.48 2.83 -29.60
N LYS A 171 -4.55 1.88 -29.78
CA LYS A 171 -4.78 0.47 -29.45
C LYS A 171 -4.93 0.25 -27.93
N TYR A 172 -4.41 1.16 -27.11
CA TYR A 172 -4.41 1.07 -25.65
C TYR A 172 -5.06 2.31 -25.01
N PRO A 173 -6.37 2.55 -25.26
CA PRO A 173 -7.03 3.80 -24.88
C PRO A 173 -7.17 4.00 -23.37
N LEU A 174 -7.00 2.95 -22.58
CA LEU A 174 -7.10 2.98 -21.12
C LEU A 174 -5.78 3.36 -20.43
N VAL A 175 -4.66 3.41 -21.16
CA VAL A 175 -3.38 3.85 -20.61
C VAL A 175 -3.34 5.37 -20.60
N LYS A 176 -3.51 5.96 -19.42
CA LYS A 176 -3.66 7.39 -19.21
C LYS A 176 -2.36 8.10 -18.87
N ASP A 177 -1.40 7.38 -18.31
CA ASP A 177 -0.09 7.91 -17.95
C ASP A 177 1.03 6.90 -18.27
N LYS A 178 2.26 7.29 -17.94
CA LYS A 178 3.45 6.45 -18.12
C LYS A 178 3.92 5.79 -16.84
N HIS A 179 3.17 5.92 -15.74
CA HIS A 179 3.60 5.36 -14.47
C HIS A 179 3.68 3.84 -14.55
N MET A 180 4.87 3.35 -14.31
CA MET A 180 5.16 1.93 -14.22
C MET A 180 6.38 1.71 -13.32
N ASN A 181 6.20 0.93 -12.28
CA ASN A 181 7.26 0.46 -11.41
C ASN A 181 7.15 -1.05 -11.30
N ASP A 182 8.23 -1.73 -11.63
CA ASP A 182 8.32 -3.19 -11.58
C ASP A 182 9.41 -3.61 -10.59
N LYS A 183 9.15 -4.69 -9.86
CA LYS A 183 10.13 -5.30 -8.95
C LYS A 183 10.00 -6.82 -8.98
N LEU A 184 11.14 -7.50 -9.03
CA LEU A 184 11.19 -8.93 -8.80
C LEU A 184 11.01 -9.17 -7.28
N ILE A 185 9.84 -9.65 -6.89
CA ILE A 185 9.41 -9.79 -5.50
C ILE A 185 9.53 -11.23 -4.97
N GLY A 186 9.90 -12.15 -5.82
CA GLY A 186 10.13 -13.55 -5.52
C GLY A 186 10.70 -14.29 -6.73
N PRO A 187 11.12 -15.56 -6.60
CA PRO A 187 11.58 -16.36 -7.74
C PRO A 187 10.51 -16.46 -8.83
N GLY A 188 10.76 -15.88 -9.99
CA GLY A 188 9.81 -15.85 -11.11
C GLY A 188 8.52 -15.06 -10.86
N ILE A 189 8.52 -14.16 -9.87
CA ILE A 189 7.35 -13.34 -9.53
C ILE A 189 7.72 -11.86 -9.66
N LEU A 190 7.02 -11.17 -10.55
CA LEU A 190 7.20 -9.75 -10.80
C LEU A 190 6.00 -8.97 -10.29
N GLY A 191 6.23 -8.04 -9.38
CA GLY A 191 5.21 -7.12 -8.85
C GLY A 191 5.22 -5.81 -9.61
N PHE A 192 4.02 -5.28 -9.86
CA PHE A 192 3.82 -4.02 -10.56
C PHE A 192 3.05 -3.01 -9.71
N ASN A 193 3.53 -1.78 -9.72
CA ASN A 193 2.78 -0.59 -9.36
C ASN A 193 2.66 0.25 -10.64
N ALA A 194 1.53 0.15 -11.33
CA ALA A 194 1.38 0.69 -12.67
C ALA A 194 -0.06 1.10 -12.98
N GLY A 195 -0.19 2.16 -13.75
CA GLY A 195 -1.47 2.69 -14.19
C GLY A 195 -2.19 3.46 -13.09
N HIS A 196 -2.05 4.78 -13.12
CA HIS A 196 -2.79 5.65 -12.22
C HIS A 196 -4.22 5.85 -12.68
N VAL A 197 -5.09 6.03 -11.71
CA VAL A 197 -6.51 6.36 -11.90
C VAL A 197 -6.82 7.55 -11.02
N THR A 198 -7.35 8.60 -11.62
CA THR A 198 -7.84 9.74 -10.86
C THR A 198 -9.04 9.32 -10.01
N VAL A 199 -9.00 9.63 -8.73
CA VAL A 199 -10.08 9.39 -7.76
C VAL A 199 -10.51 10.73 -7.18
N ASP A 200 -11.82 10.92 -7.05
CA ASP A 200 -12.37 12.19 -6.57
C ASP A 200 -12.56 12.18 -5.05
N SER A 201 -12.62 10.99 -4.47
CA SER A 201 -12.83 10.81 -3.03
C SER A 201 -12.48 9.39 -2.58
N THR A 202 -12.50 9.16 -1.27
CA THR A 202 -12.43 7.82 -0.67
C THR A 202 -13.78 7.08 -0.70
N ASP A 203 -14.79 7.65 -1.35
CA ASP A 203 -16.10 7.01 -1.49
C ASP A 203 -15.98 5.70 -2.26
N PRO A 204 -16.43 4.56 -1.70
CA PRO A 204 -16.41 3.26 -2.35
C PRO A 204 -17.07 3.23 -3.74
N VAL A 205 -18.05 4.08 -4.00
CA VAL A 205 -18.72 4.18 -5.31
C VAL A 205 -17.75 4.63 -6.39
N SER A 206 -16.86 5.56 -6.10
CA SER A 206 -15.82 6.03 -7.03
C SER A 206 -14.85 4.93 -7.42
N TYR A 207 -14.56 3.99 -6.53
CA TYR A 207 -13.68 2.85 -6.81
C TYR A 207 -14.36 1.72 -7.58
N THR A 208 -15.65 1.48 -7.35
CA THR A 208 -16.37 0.36 -7.99
C THR A 208 -16.65 0.57 -9.47
N HIS A 209 -16.56 1.80 -9.96
CA HIS A 209 -16.78 2.16 -11.37
C HIS A 209 -15.48 2.28 -12.18
N LEU A 210 -14.33 1.97 -11.58
CA LEU A 210 -13.08 1.91 -12.33
C LEU A 210 -13.14 0.77 -13.36
N PRO A 211 -12.87 1.04 -14.64
CA PRO A 211 -12.86 -0.03 -15.63
C PRO A 211 -11.78 -1.04 -15.27
N SER A 212 -12.18 -2.30 -15.14
CA SER A 212 -11.23 -3.40 -15.00
C SER A 212 -10.31 -3.41 -16.23
N PRO A 213 -9.00 -3.50 -16.06
CA PRO A 213 -8.09 -3.67 -17.18
C PRO A 213 -8.47 -4.98 -17.90
N ARG A 214 -8.85 -4.86 -19.17
CA ARG A 214 -9.12 -5.99 -20.07
C ARG A 214 -7.87 -6.35 -20.84
#